data_4d310c361c9399c917ccc441dea01033
#
_entry.id   4d310c361c9399c917ccc441dea01033
#
_cell.length_a   1.000
_cell.length_b   1.000
_cell.length_c   1.000
_cell.angle_alpha   90.00
_cell.angle_beta   90.00
_cell.angle_gamma   90.00
#
_symmetry.space_group_name_H-M   'P 1'
#
loop_
_entity.id
_entity.type
_entity.pdbx_description
1 polymer ?
#
loop_
_entity_poly.entity_id
_entity_poly.type
_entity_poly.pdbx_seq_one_letter_code
_entity_poly.pdbx_strand_id
1 'polypeptide(L)'
;LASTGHSSEQIENLKSSSEDLAILHAPNLSRGIAFFKLKILKTTIDDVNKNLIKNPQTKVSIKIIETHHKKKKDAPSGTALDIKKFIEFHLDKDIKINIESLRDKSSVGRHEVIFGFDNEEFLFTHNALSRDIFGEGARLSHILRQKKSGFYTVEDLLKEDN
;
A
#
# COMPACT_ATOMS: atom_id res chain seq x y z
N LEU A 1 -9.91 -10.52 6.86
CA LEU A 1 -10.74 -9.40 6.42
C LEU A 1 -10.12 -8.73 5.20
N ALA A 2 -10.79 -8.78 4.05
CA ALA A 2 -10.30 -8.23 2.78
C ALA A 2 -11.14 -7.05 2.26
N SER A 3 -12.14 -6.62 3.02
CA SER A 3 -12.96 -5.45 2.69
C SER A 3 -12.31 -4.14 3.13
N THR A 4 -12.72 -3.04 2.52
CA THR A 4 -12.25 -1.69 2.82
C THR A 4 -13.38 -0.85 3.43
N GLY A 5 -13.07 0.36 3.91
CA GLY A 5 -14.08 1.28 4.44
C GLY A 5 -14.45 1.06 5.92
N HIS A 6 -13.63 0.32 6.66
CA HIS A 6 -13.81 0.14 8.09
C HIS A 6 -13.37 1.38 8.87
N SER A 7 -14.10 1.70 9.94
CA SER A 7 -13.70 2.74 10.89
C SER A 7 -12.48 2.28 11.73
N SER A 8 -11.77 3.24 12.33
CA SER A 8 -10.67 2.93 13.25
C SER A 8 -11.13 2.05 14.41
N GLU A 9 -12.32 2.30 14.96
CA GLU A 9 -12.92 1.49 16.03
C GLU A 9 -13.15 0.04 15.60
N GLN A 10 -13.67 -0.18 14.37
CA GLN A 10 -13.87 -1.54 13.85
C GLN A 10 -12.53 -2.28 13.67
N ILE A 11 -11.49 -1.59 13.27
CA ILE A 11 -10.15 -2.19 13.15
C ILE A 11 -9.57 -2.51 14.53
N GLU A 12 -9.74 -1.63 15.53
CA GLU A 12 -9.28 -1.91 16.90
C GLU A 12 -10.03 -3.10 17.53
N ASN A 13 -11.34 -3.21 17.33
CA ASN A 13 -12.12 -4.36 17.76
C ASN A 13 -11.61 -5.67 17.10
N LEU A 14 -11.24 -5.60 15.82
CA LEU A 14 -10.66 -6.74 15.11
C LEU A 14 -9.28 -7.11 15.68
N LYS A 15 -8.46 -6.12 16.04
CA LYS A 15 -7.16 -6.36 16.69
C LYS A 15 -7.33 -7.01 18.06
N SER A 16 -8.29 -6.56 18.86
CA SER A 16 -8.59 -7.21 20.16
C SER A 16 -8.97 -8.67 19.99
N SER A 17 -9.76 -9.01 18.97
CA SER A 17 -10.08 -10.41 18.65
C SER A 17 -8.86 -11.22 18.18
N SER A 18 -7.77 -10.58 17.80
CA SER A 18 -6.55 -11.28 17.38
C SER A 18 -5.71 -11.82 18.54
N GLU A 19 -6.08 -11.57 19.78
CA GLU A 19 -5.47 -12.20 20.95
C GLU A 19 -5.75 -13.72 20.95
N ASP A 20 -6.91 -14.13 20.46
CA ASP A 20 -7.34 -15.53 20.42
C ASP A 20 -7.22 -16.17 19.04
N LEU A 21 -7.18 -15.38 17.97
CA LEU A 21 -7.24 -15.83 16.60
C LEU A 21 -6.12 -15.23 15.74
N ALA A 22 -5.63 -15.99 14.76
CA ALA A 22 -4.80 -15.44 13.68
C ALA A 22 -5.71 -14.72 12.67
N ILE A 23 -5.58 -13.41 12.54
CA ILE A 23 -6.41 -12.58 11.67
C ILE A 23 -5.55 -11.94 10.58
N LEU A 24 -5.87 -12.20 9.30
CA LEU A 24 -5.31 -11.45 8.18
C LEU A 24 -6.20 -10.24 7.86
N HIS A 25 -5.66 -9.05 8.06
CA HIS A 25 -6.24 -7.81 7.58
C HIS A 25 -5.54 -7.37 6.28
N ALA A 26 -6.23 -7.48 5.16
CA ALA A 26 -5.69 -7.22 3.84
C ALA A 26 -6.63 -6.31 3.04
N PRO A 27 -6.56 -4.99 3.21
CA PRO A 27 -7.34 -4.03 2.39
C PRO A 27 -7.08 -4.20 0.90
N ASN A 28 -5.93 -4.75 0.54
CA ASN A 28 -5.59 -5.22 -0.80
C ASN A 28 -4.88 -6.57 -0.70
N LEU A 29 -5.43 -7.58 -1.36
CA LEU A 29 -4.87 -8.93 -1.39
C LEU A 29 -3.78 -9.12 -2.45
N SER A 30 -3.48 -8.10 -3.28
CA SER A 30 -2.45 -8.21 -4.30
C SER A 30 -1.05 -8.38 -3.69
N ARG A 31 -0.43 -9.53 -3.94
CA ARG A 31 0.99 -9.76 -3.62
C ARG A 31 1.89 -8.73 -4.32
N GLY A 32 1.50 -8.30 -5.53
CA GLY A 32 2.21 -7.25 -6.28
C GLY A 32 2.21 -5.91 -5.56
N ILE A 33 1.11 -5.50 -4.93
CA ILE A 33 1.07 -4.27 -4.11
C ILE A 33 1.95 -4.40 -2.86
N ALA A 34 1.95 -5.55 -2.19
CA ALA A 34 2.82 -5.76 -1.04
C ALA A 34 4.30 -5.73 -1.46
N PHE A 35 4.67 -6.40 -2.56
CA PHE A 35 6.02 -6.31 -3.13
C PHE A 35 6.38 -4.87 -3.51
N PHE A 36 5.47 -4.15 -4.17
CA PHE A 36 5.65 -2.75 -4.55
C PHE A 36 6.00 -1.88 -3.34
N LYS A 37 5.25 -2.02 -2.23
CA LYS A 37 5.54 -1.29 -0.99
C LYS A 37 6.87 -1.72 -0.37
N LEU A 38 7.07 -3.02 -0.14
CA LEU A 38 8.20 -3.53 0.65
C LEU A 38 9.55 -3.47 -0.08
N LYS A 39 9.57 -3.65 -1.39
CA LYS A 39 10.82 -3.74 -2.15
C LYS A 39 11.11 -2.47 -2.96
N ILE A 40 10.10 -1.90 -3.59
CA ILE A 40 10.30 -0.73 -4.45
C ILE A 40 10.22 0.56 -3.63
N LEU A 41 9.06 0.82 -3.02
CA LEU A 41 8.85 2.09 -2.30
C LEU A 41 9.75 2.19 -1.07
N LYS A 42 9.90 1.11 -0.28
CA LYS A 42 10.75 1.13 0.93
C LYS A 42 12.19 1.46 0.60
N THR A 43 12.77 0.79 -0.42
CA THR A 43 14.15 1.06 -0.86
C THR A 43 14.30 2.49 -1.34
N THR A 44 13.36 2.97 -2.15
CA THR A 44 13.38 4.36 -2.65
C THR A 44 13.30 5.35 -1.48
N ILE A 45 12.40 5.13 -0.52
CA ILE A 45 12.25 6.01 0.64
C ILE A 45 13.51 6.03 1.50
N ASP A 46 14.14 4.87 1.71
CA ASP A 46 15.41 4.79 2.46
C ASP A 46 16.52 5.60 1.80
N ASP A 47 16.60 5.58 0.46
CA ASP A 47 17.57 6.39 -0.27
C ASP A 47 17.21 7.88 -0.26
N VAL A 48 15.93 8.21 -0.35
CA VAL A 48 15.43 9.60 -0.19
C VAL A 48 15.81 10.14 1.19
N ASN A 49 15.57 9.38 2.25
CA ASN A 49 15.91 9.78 3.63
C ASN A 49 17.42 9.99 3.81
N LYS A 50 18.23 9.08 3.25
CA LYS A 50 19.70 9.14 3.41
C LYS A 50 20.35 10.25 2.60
N ASN A 51 19.93 10.44 1.36
CA ASN A 51 20.70 11.16 0.36
C ASN A 51 20.07 12.49 -0.06
N LEU A 52 18.73 12.59 -0.06
CA LEU A 52 18.03 13.72 -0.63
C LEU A 52 17.42 14.65 0.44
N ILE A 53 16.74 14.10 1.43
CA ILE A 53 16.11 14.93 2.49
C ILE A 53 17.15 15.63 3.37
N LYS A 54 18.35 15.08 3.53
CA LYS A 54 19.43 15.68 4.34
C LYS A 54 20.02 16.94 3.70
N ASN A 55 19.88 17.11 2.39
CA ASN A 55 20.25 18.35 1.73
C ASN A 55 19.05 19.31 1.78
N PRO A 56 19.11 20.39 2.57
CA PRO A 56 17.99 21.33 2.73
C PRO A 56 17.65 22.11 1.46
N GLN A 57 18.52 22.09 0.45
CA GLN A 57 18.31 22.77 -0.84
C GLN A 57 17.52 21.88 -1.82
N THR A 58 17.52 20.56 -1.64
CA THR A 58 16.77 19.64 -2.52
C THR A 58 15.28 19.74 -2.26
N LYS A 59 14.53 20.07 -3.30
CA LYS A 59 13.07 20.09 -3.27
C LYS A 59 12.57 18.67 -3.55
N VAL A 60 11.95 18.06 -2.56
CA VAL A 60 11.34 16.74 -2.70
C VAL A 60 9.83 16.89 -2.76
N SER A 61 9.19 16.24 -3.73
CA SER A 61 7.73 16.14 -3.85
C SER A 61 7.30 14.70 -4.02
N ILE A 62 6.11 14.36 -3.52
CA ILE A 62 5.55 13.01 -3.69
C ILE A 62 4.10 13.14 -4.12
N LYS A 63 3.76 12.44 -5.19
CA LYS A 63 2.38 12.38 -5.72
C LYS A 63 1.98 10.93 -5.94
N ILE A 64 0.73 10.61 -5.65
CA ILE A 64 0.12 9.33 -5.97
C ILE A 64 -0.99 9.59 -6.98
N ILE A 65 -1.03 8.80 -8.07
CA ILE A 65 -2.14 8.78 -9.02
C ILE A 65 -2.75 7.38 -9.00
N GLU A 66 -4.05 7.30 -8.79
CA GLU A 66 -4.76 6.03 -8.86
C GLU A 66 -5.83 6.05 -9.95
N THR A 67 -5.88 5.01 -10.77
CA THR A 67 -6.87 4.88 -11.84
C THR A 67 -7.66 3.60 -11.66
N HIS A 68 -8.98 3.72 -11.65
CA HIS A 68 -9.91 2.59 -11.57
C HIS A 68 -11.09 2.78 -12.53
N HIS A 69 -11.87 1.71 -12.74
CA HIS A 69 -13.08 1.74 -13.54
C HIS A 69 -14.13 2.72 -12.96
N LYS A 70 -14.99 3.29 -13.82
CA LYS A 70 -16.02 4.29 -13.45
C LYS A 70 -17.00 3.83 -12.36
N LYS A 71 -17.20 2.52 -12.18
CA LYS A 71 -18.12 1.97 -11.16
C LYS A 71 -17.53 1.98 -9.75
N LYS A 72 -16.24 2.28 -9.57
CA LYS A 72 -15.62 2.38 -8.24
C LYS A 72 -16.06 3.67 -7.55
N LYS A 73 -16.70 3.54 -6.39
CA LYS A 73 -17.33 4.66 -5.65
C LYS A 73 -16.33 5.43 -4.77
N ASP A 74 -15.43 4.70 -4.10
CA ASP A 74 -14.45 5.30 -3.20
C ASP A 74 -13.35 6.04 -3.99
N ALA A 75 -13.06 7.26 -3.61
CA ALA A 75 -11.99 8.12 -4.11
C ALA A 75 -11.45 9.00 -2.96
N PRO A 76 -10.16 8.90 -2.60
CA PRO A 76 -9.18 7.95 -3.11
C PRO A 76 -9.48 6.49 -2.76
N SER A 77 -8.90 5.55 -3.54
CA SER A 77 -9.03 4.12 -3.26
C SER A 77 -8.35 3.74 -1.94
N GLY A 78 -8.84 2.69 -1.28
CA GLY A 78 -8.21 2.16 -0.06
C GLY A 78 -6.73 1.82 -0.26
N THR A 79 -6.35 1.30 -1.43
CA THR A 79 -4.95 1.01 -1.77
C THR A 79 -4.10 2.27 -1.88
N ALA A 80 -4.62 3.35 -2.49
CA ALA A 80 -3.89 4.60 -2.58
C ALA A 80 -3.68 5.24 -1.19
N LEU A 81 -4.68 5.14 -0.32
CA LEU A 81 -4.57 5.60 1.07
C LEU A 81 -3.57 4.76 1.87
N ASP A 82 -3.54 3.45 1.65
CA ASP A 82 -2.58 2.54 2.30
C ASP A 82 -1.14 2.81 1.83
N ILE A 83 -0.92 3.01 0.53
CA ILE A 83 0.37 3.43 -0.03
C ILE A 83 0.81 4.76 0.58
N LYS A 84 -0.10 5.75 0.67
CA LYS A 84 0.21 7.04 1.29
C LYS A 84 0.67 6.87 2.74
N LYS A 85 -0.09 6.15 3.56
CA LYS A 85 0.28 5.87 4.96
C LYS A 85 1.61 5.15 5.08
N PHE A 86 1.89 4.20 4.18
CA PHE A 86 3.17 3.49 4.14
C PHE A 86 4.34 4.45 3.88
N ILE A 87 4.20 5.36 2.92
CA ILE A 87 5.23 6.36 2.61
C ILE A 87 5.41 7.32 3.79
N GLU A 88 4.32 7.88 4.33
CA GLU A 88 4.36 8.80 5.48
C GLU A 88 5.01 8.17 6.71
N PHE A 89 4.76 6.89 6.97
CA PHE A 89 5.36 6.16 8.10
C PHE A 89 6.88 5.95 7.97
N HIS A 90 7.40 5.86 6.75
CA HIS A 90 8.80 5.56 6.51
C HIS A 90 9.64 6.78 6.12
N LEU A 91 9.02 7.92 5.84
CA LEU A 91 9.73 9.18 5.59
C LEU A 91 10.18 9.85 6.88
N ASP A 92 11.43 10.29 6.92
CA ASP A 92 12.01 11.03 8.05
C ASP A 92 11.54 12.49 8.12
N LYS A 93 10.92 13.00 7.06
CA LYS A 93 10.44 14.38 6.94
C LYS A 93 8.96 14.38 6.56
N ASP A 94 8.20 15.28 7.15
CA ASP A 94 6.81 15.53 6.76
C ASP A 94 6.77 16.20 5.38
N ILE A 95 6.40 15.41 4.37
CA ILE A 95 6.22 15.85 2.99
C ILE A 95 4.76 15.63 2.62
N LYS A 96 4.08 16.71 2.21
CA LYS A 96 2.69 16.62 1.77
C LYS A 96 2.56 15.70 0.55
N ILE A 97 1.83 14.58 0.71
CA ILE A 97 1.54 13.63 -0.35
C ILE A 97 0.14 13.90 -0.90
N ASN A 98 0.07 14.28 -2.17
CA ASN A 98 -1.19 14.48 -2.87
C ASN A 98 -1.63 13.19 -3.56
N ILE A 99 -2.94 12.88 -3.50
CA ILE A 99 -3.54 11.75 -4.23
C ILE A 99 -4.48 12.31 -5.30
N GLU A 100 -4.28 11.88 -6.53
CA GLU A 100 -5.19 12.14 -7.65
C GLU A 100 -5.91 10.86 -8.03
N SER A 101 -7.23 10.92 -8.12
CA SER A 101 -8.08 9.77 -8.44
C SER A 101 -8.66 9.91 -9.83
N LEU A 102 -8.28 9.03 -10.73
CA LEU A 102 -8.78 8.96 -12.10
C LEU A 102 -9.76 7.80 -12.28
N ARG A 103 -10.69 7.97 -13.20
CA ARG A 103 -11.70 6.96 -13.54
C ARG A 103 -11.75 6.77 -15.04
N ASP A 104 -11.57 5.53 -15.49
CA ASP A 104 -11.66 5.15 -16.88
C ASP A 104 -12.71 4.04 -17.14
N LYS A 105 -12.70 3.45 -18.33
CA LYS A 105 -13.69 2.42 -18.69
C LYS A 105 -13.37 1.03 -18.14
N SER A 106 -12.09 0.68 -17.98
CA SER A 106 -11.66 -0.71 -17.86
C SER A 106 -10.60 -1.02 -16.80
N SER A 107 -9.93 -0.01 -16.23
CA SER A 107 -8.85 -0.25 -15.26
C SER A 107 -9.34 -1.03 -14.05
N VAL A 108 -8.69 -2.14 -13.79
CA VAL A 108 -8.91 -2.96 -12.58
C VAL A 108 -8.38 -2.21 -11.36
N GLY A 109 -7.18 -1.63 -11.49
CA GLY A 109 -6.53 -0.79 -10.49
C GLY A 109 -5.09 -0.50 -10.90
N ARG A 110 -4.79 0.76 -11.20
CA ARG A 110 -3.44 1.25 -11.47
C ARG A 110 -3.06 2.25 -10.39
N HIS A 111 -1.87 2.10 -9.84
CA HIS A 111 -1.33 2.98 -8.81
C HIS A 111 0.07 3.43 -9.25
N GLU A 112 0.25 4.73 -9.33
CA GLU A 112 1.51 5.37 -9.70
C GLU A 112 1.99 6.20 -8.52
N VAL A 113 3.25 6.04 -8.15
CA VAL A 113 3.90 6.86 -7.14
C VAL A 113 5.04 7.62 -7.82
N ILE A 114 4.98 8.92 -7.75
CA ILE A 114 5.93 9.84 -8.37
C ILE A 114 6.74 10.50 -7.26
N PHE A 115 8.05 10.31 -7.29
CA PHE A 115 9.01 11.04 -6.48
C PHE A 115 9.69 12.08 -7.35
N GLY A 116 9.45 13.36 -7.08
CA GLY A 116 10.09 14.48 -7.76
C GLY A 116 11.26 15.03 -6.94
N PHE A 117 12.37 15.30 -7.60
CA PHE A 117 13.58 15.85 -7.02
C PHE A 117 14.10 16.99 -7.90
N ASP A 118 13.95 18.22 -7.44
CA ASP A 118 14.36 19.42 -8.21
C ASP A 118 13.79 19.42 -9.65
N ASN A 119 14.55 18.92 -10.62
CA ASN A 119 14.23 18.94 -12.05
C ASN A 119 14.03 17.54 -12.67
N GLU A 120 13.91 16.49 -11.84
CA GLU A 120 13.71 15.12 -12.31
C GLU A 120 12.63 14.40 -11.50
N GLU A 121 12.06 13.35 -12.07
CA GLU A 121 11.04 12.52 -11.44
C GLU A 121 11.32 11.05 -11.65
N PHE A 122 11.03 10.25 -10.62
CA PHE A 122 10.95 8.80 -10.69
C PHE A 122 9.50 8.37 -10.61
N LEU A 123 9.04 7.63 -11.61
CA LEU A 123 7.69 7.10 -11.70
C LEU A 123 7.69 5.59 -11.49
N PHE A 124 7.07 5.16 -10.42
CA PHE A 124 6.86 3.74 -10.12
C PHE A 124 5.40 3.38 -10.30
N THR A 125 5.11 2.34 -11.07
CA THR A 125 3.73 1.96 -11.40
C THR A 125 3.47 0.49 -11.06
N HIS A 126 2.37 0.24 -10.34
CA HIS A 126 1.73 -1.07 -10.24
C HIS A 126 0.42 -1.04 -11.02
N ASN A 127 0.23 -1.97 -11.96
CA ASN A 127 -0.99 -2.09 -12.76
C ASN A 127 -1.59 -3.50 -12.65
N ALA A 128 -2.76 -3.60 -12.07
CA ALA A 128 -3.53 -4.84 -12.01
C ALA A 128 -4.21 -5.09 -13.38
N LEU A 129 -3.81 -6.14 -14.07
CA LEU A 129 -4.35 -6.51 -15.38
C LEU A 129 -5.62 -7.36 -15.28
N SER A 130 -5.77 -8.14 -14.19
CA SER A 130 -6.94 -8.96 -13.89
C SER A 130 -7.27 -8.91 -12.40
N ARG A 131 -8.52 -9.18 -12.05
CA ARG A 131 -8.96 -9.37 -10.66
C ARG A 131 -8.51 -10.69 -10.05
N ASP A 132 -8.03 -11.62 -10.84
CA ASP A 132 -7.55 -12.93 -10.38
C ASP A 132 -6.41 -12.79 -9.37
N ILE A 133 -5.60 -11.73 -9.47
CA ILE A 133 -4.53 -11.41 -8.51
C ILE A 133 -5.04 -11.32 -7.06
N PHE A 134 -6.29 -10.92 -6.85
CA PHE A 134 -6.88 -10.85 -5.50
C PHE A 134 -7.28 -12.24 -5.00
N GLY A 135 -7.79 -13.11 -5.90
CA GLY A 135 -8.08 -14.51 -5.60
C GLY A 135 -6.81 -15.29 -5.25
N GLU A 136 -5.75 -15.09 -6.03
CA GLU A 136 -4.43 -15.68 -5.75
C GLU A 136 -3.88 -15.21 -4.41
N GLY A 137 -3.99 -13.93 -4.12
CA GLY A 137 -3.58 -13.36 -2.83
C GLY A 137 -4.40 -13.88 -1.65
N ALA A 138 -5.69 -14.17 -1.85
CA ALA A 138 -6.53 -14.75 -0.82
C ALA A 138 -6.03 -16.14 -0.37
N ARG A 139 -5.30 -16.88 -1.23
CA ARG A 139 -4.69 -18.17 -0.88
C ARG A 139 -3.64 -18.05 0.22
N LEU A 140 -3.06 -16.86 0.43
CA LEU A 140 -2.15 -16.61 1.55
C LEU A 140 -2.82 -16.84 2.91
N SER A 141 -4.16 -16.74 2.97
CA SER A 141 -4.90 -16.99 4.21
C SER A 141 -4.70 -18.40 4.77
N HIS A 142 -4.32 -19.39 3.93
CA HIS A 142 -4.05 -20.74 4.42
C HIS A 142 -2.82 -20.80 5.33
N ILE A 143 -1.87 -19.87 5.17
CA ILE A 143 -0.66 -19.75 6.01
C ILE A 143 -1.06 -19.43 7.46
N LEU A 144 -2.19 -18.73 7.67
CA LEU A 144 -2.68 -18.42 9.02
C LEU A 144 -2.96 -19.66 9.88
N ARG A 145 -3.23 -20.82 9.26
CA ARG A 145 -3.42 -22.08 10.00
C ARG A 145 -2.18 -22.51 10.78
N GLN A 146 -1.02 -22.01 10.40
CA GLN A 146 0.28 -22.33 11.02
C GLN A 146 0.77 -21.18 11.92
N LYS A 147 0.03 -20.07 11.97
CA LYS A 147 0.38 -18.91 12.77
C LYS A 147 -0.24 -18.99 14.17
N LYS A 148 0.45 -18.41 15.12
CA LYS A 148 -0.13 -18.10 16.44
C LYS A 148 -1.23 -17.06 16.29
N SER A 149 -2.07 -16.91 17.31
CA SER A 149 -2.98 -15.78 17.39
C SER A 149 -2.20 -14.47 17.17
N GLY A 150 -2.83 -13.52 16.49
CA GLY A 150 -2.19 -12.24 16.14
C GLY A 150 -2.83 -11.57 14.94
N PHE A 151 -2.51 -10.30 14.76
CA PHE A 151 -3.01 -9.48 13.67
C PHE A 151 -1.94 -9.37 12.58
N TYR A 152 -2.23 -9.91 11.41
CA TYR A 152 -1.29 -10.03 10.28
C TYR A 152 -1.74 -9.20 9.09
N THR A 153 -0.78 -8.69 8.34
CA THR A 153 -0.96 -8.08 7.02
C THR A 153 -0.41 -9.01 5.92
N VAL A 154 -0.69 -8.70 4.65
CA VAL A 154 -0.10 -9.43 3.52
C VAL A 154 1.42 -9.30 3.54
N GLU A 155 1.92 -8.12 3.91
CA GLU A 155 3.34 -7.84 4.05
C GLU A 155 4.02 -8.72 5.10
N ASP A 156 3.36 -8.97 6.22
CA ASP A 156 3.91 -9.82 7.27
C ASP A 156 4.02 -11.27 6.81
N LEU A 157 3.02 -11.76 6.09
CA LEU A 157 3.06 -13.12 5.55
C LEU A 157 4.14 -13.31 4.48
N LEU A 158 4.47 -12.27 3.71
CA LEU A 158 5.50 -12.33 2.66
C LEU A 158 6.92 -12.14 3.17
N LYS A 159 7.12 -11.59 4.37
CA LYS A 159 8.46 -11.44 4.98
C LYS A 159 9.04 -12.75 5.48
N GLU A 160 8.20 -13.71 5.83
CA GLU A 160 8.60 -14.98 6.44
C GLU A 160 8.93 -16.08 5.42
N ASP A 161 8.63 -15.87 4.13
CA ASP A 161 8.96 -16.79 3.03
C ASP A 161 10.41 -16.59 2.49
N ASN A 162 11.29 -15.84 3.20
CA ASN A 162 12.68 -15.61 2.81
C ASN A 162 13.66 -16.22 3.79
#